data_55710793160e6ad31280bd6b5c81c86c
#
_entry.id   55710793160e6ad31280bd6b5c81c86c
#
_cell.length_a   1.000
_cell.length_b   1.000
_cell.length_c   1.000
_cell.angle_alpha   90.00
_cell.angle_beta   90.00
_cell.angle_gamma   90.00
#
_symmetry.space_group_name_H-M   'P 1'
#
loop_
_entity.id
_entity.type
_entity.pdbx_description
1 polymer ?
#
loop_
_entity_poly.entity_id
_entity_poly.type
_entity_poly.pdbx_seq_one_letter_code
_entity_poly.pdbx_strand_id
1 'polypeptide(L)'
;GSPKCRATDPKEWGANALFTLDGDEMDFKSYFKLPAPQTSLENCVAHNGSLIPIPGRDIMVQSWYQGGISIFDWTDVSRPVEIAYHDRGPTEADRMGMGGSWSVYWYNGMLVSSEIARGLDIFELTPSEAISQNEIDAAGTVKFEQLNSQGQPQLVWPYSFSLARAYIDQLERSNAVPS
;
A
#
# COMPACT_ATOMS: atom_id res chain seq x y z
N GLY A 1 9.00 19.32 5.64
CA GLY A 1 9.11 18.33 4.59
C GLY A 1 10.32 18.57 3.72
N SER A 2 10.86 17.52 3.17
CA SER A 2 11.94 17.60 2.18
C SER A 2 11.77 16.50 1.14
N PRO A 3 12.28 16.70 -0.10
CA PRO A 3 12.27 15.63 -1.07
C PRO A 3 13.17 14.48 -0.62
N LYS A 4 12.68 13.26 -0.65
CA LYS A 4 13.40 12.03 -0.27
C LYS A 4 13.25 10.91 -1.30
N CYS A 5 12.50 11.15 -2.38
CA CYS A 5 12.20 10.18 -3.42
C CYS A 5 12.76 10.58 -4.78
N ARG A 6 13.78 11.43 -4.85
CA ARG A 6 14.47 11.75 -6.11
C ARG A 6 15.31 10.56 -6.56
N ALA A 7 15.56 10.46 -7.85
CA ALA A 7 16.43 9.41 -8.41
C ALA A 7 17.84 9.36 -7.77
N THR A 8 18.32 10.48 -7.21
CA THR A 8 19.63 10.61 -6.57
C THR A 8 19.62 10.35 -5.07
N ASP A 9 18.44 10.22 -4.45
CA ASP A 9 18.33 10.01 -3.00
C ASP A 9 18.61 8.55 -2.65
N PRO A 10 19.35 8.27 -1.56
CA PRO A 10 19.56 6.91 -1.08
C PRO A 10 18.24 6.16 -0.87
N LYS A 11 18.24 4.84 -1.14
CA LYS A 11 17.03 4.02 -1.07
C LYS A 11 16.40 4.03 0.32
N GLU A 12 17.21 4.05 1.36
CA GLU A 12 16.78 4.03 2.76
C GLU A 12 16.16 5.35 3.25
N TRP A 13 16.34 6.47 2.50
CA TRP A 13 15.81 7.75 2.92
C TRP A 13 14.30 7.85 2.73
N GLY A 14 13.58 8.01 3.84
CA GLY A 14 12.12 8.12 3.82
C GLY A 14 11.40 6.87 3.34
N ALA A 15 12.06 5.73 3.38
CA ALA A 15 11.54 4.43 3.00
C ALA A 15 10.94 3.67 4.20
N ASN A 16 10.20 2.61 3.91
CA ASN A 16 9.89 1.58 4.89
C ASN A 16 11.10 0.64 5.02
N ALA A 17 11.46 0.29 6.24
CA ALA A 17 12.38 -0.81 6.52
C ALA A 17 11.55 -2.03 6.94
N LEU A 18 11.76 -3.16 6.26
CA LEU A 18 11.04 -4.41 6.51
C LEU A 18 11.92 -5.37 7.30
N PHE A 19 11.32 -5.99 8.30
CA PHE A 19 11.96 -6.93 9.19
C PHE A 19 11.11 -8.19 9.34
N THR A 20 11.76 -9.32 9.62
CA THR A 20 11.09 -10.47 10.23
C THR A 20 11.26 -10.43 11.75
N LEU A 21 10.28 -10.97 12.46
CA LEU A 21 10.32 -11.10 13.91
C LEU A 21 10.41 -12.60 14.27
N ASP A 22 11.37 -12.93 15.11
CA ASP A 22 11.47 -14.26 15.71
C ASP A 22 11.64 -14.10 17.24
N GLY A 23 10.53 -14.28 17.96
CA GLY A 23 10.47 -13.94 19.38
C GLY A 23 10.68 -12.43 19.61
N ASP A 24 11.77 -12.07 20.25
CA ASP A 24 12.20 -10.70 20.53
C ASP A 24 13.32 -10.18 19.59
N GLU A 25 13.72 -10.99 18.62
CA GLU A 25 14.72 -10.63 17.63
C GLU A 25 14.06 -10.01 16.38
N MET A 26 14.66 -8.92 15.87
CA MET A 26 14.29 -8.30 14.61
C MET A 26 15.42 -8.48 13.60
N ASP A 27 15.12 -9.10 12.46
CA ASP A 27 16.09 -9.30 11.39
C ASP A 27 15.69 -8.47 10.15
N PHE A 28 16.54 -7.49 9.80
CA PHE A 28 16.33 -6.63 8.66
C PHE A 28 16.37 -7.42 7.34
N LYS A 29 15.39 -7.19 6.46
CA LYS A 29 15.27 -7.86 5.17
C LYS A 29 15.45 -6.91 3.99
N SER A 30 14.73 -5.81 3.94
CA SER A 30 14.77 -4.89 2.80
C SER A 30 14.22 -3.51 3.10
N TYR A 31 14.32 -2.62 2.09
CA TYR A 31 13.60 -1.34 2.06
C TYR A 31 12.55 -1.35 0.94
N PHE A 32 11.35 -0.84 1.24
CA PHE A 32 10.40 -0.42 0.20
C PHE A 32 10.37 1.11 0.12
N LYS A 33 10.48 1.62 -1.10
CA LYS A 33 10.35 3.02 -1.46
C LYS A 33 9.64 3.12 -2.80
N LEU A 34 8.95 4.23 -3.06
CA LEU A 34 8.31 4.49 -4.34
C LEU A 34 9.27 4.19 -5.51
N PRO A 35 8.87 3.31 -6.46
CA PRO A 35 9.72 2.98 -7.61
C PRO A 35 9.92 4.16 -8.57
N ALA A 36 8.86 5.00 -8.74
CA ALA A 36 8.90 6.17 -9.60
C ALA A 36 9.60 7.34 -8.89
N PRO A 37 10.72 7.85 -9.41
CA PRO A 37 11.39 9.00 -8.81
C PRO A 37 10.51 10.25 -8.86
N GLN A 38 10.51 10.99 -7.77
CA GLN A 38 9.82 12.27 -7.63
C GLN A 38 10.76 13.44 -7.92
N THR A 39 10.20 14.63 -8.11
CA THR A 39 10.97 15.84 -8.35
C THR A 39 11.49 16.47 -7.03
N SER A 40 12.32 17.50 -7.15
CA SER A 40 12.75 18.29 -5.99
C SER A 40 11.66 19.21 -5.43
N LEU A 41 10.53 19.32 -6.12
CA LEU A 41 9.38 20.15 -5.72
C LEU A 41 8.37 19.37 -4.86
N GLU A 42 8.62 18.08 -4.65
CA GLU A 42 7.71 17.19 -3.93
C GLU A 42 8.33 16.73 -2.61
N ASN A 43 7.62 16.98 -1.50
CA ASN A 43 7.92 16.29 -0.27
C ASN A 43 7.46 14.83 -0.41
N CYS A 44 8.35 13.91 -0.11
CA CYS A 44 8.07 12.48 -0.25
C CYS A 44 8.83 11.68 0.80
N VAL A 45 8.08 11.03 1.67
CA VAL A 45 8.53 10.02 2.63
C VAL A 45 7.37 9.07 2.92
N ALA A 46 7.67 7.83 3.31
CA ALA A 46 6.67 6.89 3.83
C ALA A 46 5.91 7.50 5.01
N HIS A 47 4.59 7.46 4.95
CA HIS A 47 3.72 8.03 5.97
C HIS A 47 2.62 7.03 6.36
N ASN A 48 1.46 7.49 6.83
CA ASN A 48 0.43 6.61 7.36
C ASN A 48 -0.22 5.73 6.29
N GLY A 49 -0.60 4.53 6.69
CA GLY A 49 -1.27 3.57 5.83
C GLY A 49 -1.94 2.46 6.62
N SER A 50 -2.51 1.50 5.92
CA SER A 50 -3.09 0.30 6.50
C SER A 50 -2.93 -0.92 5.61
N LEU A 51 -3.13 -2.11 6.19
CA LEU A 51 -3.26 -3.32 5.40
C LEU A 51 -4.57 -3.30 4.60
N ILE A 52 -4.51 -3.86 3.39
CA ILE A 52 -5.68 -4.24 2.61
C ILE A 52 -5.90 -5.73 2.86
N PRO A 53 -7.10 -6.17 3.28
CA PRO A 53 -7.32 -7.55 3.69
C PRO A 53 -7.42 -8.51 2.51
N ILE A 54 -6.37 -8.63 1.72
CA ILE A 54 -6.25 -9.66 0.69
C ILE A 54 -5.89 -10.97 1.36
N PRO A 55 -6.68 -12.04 1.21
CA PRO A 55 -6.39 -13.30 1.88
C PRO A 55 -5.07 -13.90 1.40
N GLY A 56 -4.25 -14.37 2.35
CA GLY A 56 -2.97 -15.02 2.06
C GLY A 56 -1.85 -14.11 1.55
N ARG A 57 -2.04 -12.79 1.55
CA ARG A 57 -1.02 -11.81 1.11
C ARG A 57 -0.92 -10.63 2.08
N ASP A 58 0.28 -10.13 2.23
CA ASP A 58 0.56 -8.90 2.99
C ASP A 58 0.60 -7.70 2.03
N ILE A 59 -0.57 -7.09 1.84
CA ILE A 59 -0.73 -5.91 0.97
C ILE A 59 -0.95 -4.68 1.83
N MET A 60 -0.19 -3.64 1.61
CA MET A 60 -0.32 -2.36 2.29
C MET A 60 -0.66 -1.24 1.30
N VAL A 61 -1.61 -0.38 1.67
CA VAL A 61 -1.78 0.94 1.08
C VAL A 61 -1.12 1.98 1.97
N GLN A 62 -0.34 2.88 1.39
CA GLN A 62 0.43 3.87 2.14
C GLN A 62 0.49 5.22 1.44
N SER A 63 0.46 6.28 2.26
CA SER A 63 0.65 7.66 1.86
C SER A 63 2.13 8.02 1.76
N TRP A 64 2.47 8.89 0.79
CA TRP A 64 3.82 9.37 0.54
C TRP A 64 3.87 10.88 0.34
N TYR A 65 2.99 11.63 0.99
CA TYR A 65 2.80 13.07 0.76
C TYR A 65 2.56 13.36 -0.73
N GLN A 66 3.36 14.27 -1.36
CA GLN A 66 3.23 14.58 -2.78
C GLN A 66 3.69 13.44 -3.70
N GLY A 67 4.37 12.43 -3.21
CA GLY A 67 4.57 11.15 -3.89
C GLY A 67 3.28 10.32 -4.02
N GLY A 68 2.17 10.82 -3.47
CA GLY A 68 0.83 10.25 -3.64
C GLY A 68 0.57 9.05 -2.74
N ILE A 69 -0.02 8.02 -3.31
CA ILE A 69 -0.40 6.77 -2.63
C ILE A 69 0.24 5.61 -3.37
N SER A 70 0.84 4.70 -2.64
CA SER A 70 1.37 3.44 -3.14
C SER A 70 0.67 2.27 -2.50
N ILE A 71 0.36 1.25 -3.27
CA ILE A 71 -0.10 -0.04 -2.81
C ILE A 71 0.99 -1.05 -3.15
N PHE A 72 1.50 -1.74 -2.17
CA PHE A 72 2.60 -2.67 -2.37
C PHE A 72 2.37 -4.00 -1.66
N ASP A 73 2.83 -5.05 -2.31
CA ASP A 73 2.89 -6.40 -1.80
C ASP A 73 4.24 -6.61 -1.12
N TRP A 74 4.22 -6.99 0.14
CA TRP A 74 5.39 -7.32 0.94
C TRP A 74 5.31 -8.71 1.56
N THR A 75 4.48 -9.58 0.98
CA THR A 75 4.38 -10.99 1.36
C THR A 75 5.76 -11.67 1.35
N ASP A 76 6.60 -11.33 0.35
CA ASP A 76 8.04 -11.59 0.42
C ASP A 76 8.75 -10.34 0.95
N VAL A 77 9.00 -10.30 2.24
CA VAL A 77 9.66 -9.15 2.92
C VAL A 77 11.04 -8.82 2.36
N SER A 78 11.67 -9.73 1.61
CA SER A 78 12.96 -9.47 0.97
C SER A 78 12.81 -8.75 -0.38
N ARG A 79 11.61 -8.80 -1.00
CA ARG A 79 11.33 -8.26 -2.33
C ARG A 79 9.95 -7.61 -2.41
N PRO A 80 9.68 -6.55 -1.65
CA PRO A 80 8.42 -5.83 -1.74
C PRO A 80 8.25 -5.20 -3.14
N VAL A 81 7.04 -5.25 -3.68
CA VAL A 81 6.72 -4.79 -5.05
C VAL A 81 5.50 -3.88 -5.02
N GLU A 82 5.59 -2.70 -5.65
CA GLU A 82 4.42 -1.86 -5.91
C GLU A 82 3.50 -2.53 -6.92
N ILE A 83 2.20 -2.60 -6.59
CA ILE A 83 1.18 -3.23 -7.43
C ILE A 83 0.13 -2.24 -7.95
N ALA A 84 0.01 -1.06 -7.32
CA ALA A 84 -0.81 0.05 -7.78
C ALA A 84 -0.35 1.36 -7.15
N TYR A 85 -0.70 2.48 -7.77
CA TYR A 85 -0.36 3.80 -7.26
C TYR A 85 -1.36 4.87 -7.74
N HIS A 86 -1.35 6.01 -7.05
CA HIS A 86 -1.99 7.24 -7.50
C HIS A 86 -1.12 8.42 -7.11
N ASP A 87 -0.72 9.24 -8.10
CA ASP A 87 0.12 10.41 -7.93
C ASP A 87 -0.41 11.56 -8.79
N ARG A 88 -0.39 12.76 -8.24
CA ARG A 88 -0.83 14.01 -8.91
C ARG A 88 0.33 14.96 -9.19
N GLY A 89 1.53 14.59 -8.78
CA GLY A 89 2.70 15.45 -8.87
C GLY A 89 2.67 16.61 -7.86
N PRO A 90 3.59 17.59 -8.02
CA PRO A 90 3.78 18.67 -7.07
C PRO A 90 2.56 19.60 -6.99
N THR A 91 2.32 20.14 -5.79
CA THR A 91 1.25 21.13 -5.57
C THR A 91 1.60 22.52 -6.11
N GLU A 92 2.89 22.83 -6.20
CA GLU A 92 3.42 24.09 -6.68
C GLU A 92 4.40 23.85 -7.84
N ALA A 93 4.36 24.69 -8.85
CA ALA A 93 5.15 24.51 -10.08
C ALA A 93 6.61 24.96 -9.95
N ASP A 94 6.92 25.84 -9.00
CA ASP A 94 8.20 26.54 -8.89
C ASP A 94 8.90 26.41 -7.55
N ARG A 95 8.24 25.80 -6.57
CA ARG A 95 8.80 25.58 -5.21
C ARG A 95 8.24 24.32 -4.57
N MET A 96 8.92 23.81 -3.57
CA MET A 96 8.40 22.74 -2.75
C MET A 96 7.30 23.26 -1.81
N GLY A 97 6.04 22.92 -2.14
CA GLY A 97 4.90 23.17 -1.29
C GLY A 97 4.66 22.07 -0.27
N MET A 98 3.74 22.30 0.66
CA MET A 98 3.19 21.27 1.54
C MET A 98 1.92 20.71 0.89
N GLY A 99 1.87 19.40 0.66
CA GLY A 99 0.71 18.77 0.02
C GLY A 99 0.85 17.27 -0.07
N GLY A 100 -0.10 16.68 -0.75
CA GLY A 100 -0.16 15.25 -1.00
C GLY A 100 -0.86 14.46 0.10
N SER A 101 -0.86 13.15 -0.05
CA SER A 101 -1.55 12.25 0.87
C SER A 101 -0.87 12.22 2.24
N TRP A 102 -1.60 12.65 3.28
CA TRP A 102 -1.18 12.56 4.67
C TRP A 102 -1.38 11.15 5.23
N SER A 103 -2.55 10.56 4.94
CA SER A 103 -2.91 9.22 5.37
C SER A 103 -3.84 8.57 4.36
N VAL A 104 -3.75 7.27 4.21
CA VAL A 104 -4.69 6.47 3.45
C VAL A 104 -4.98 5.17 4.16
N TYR A 105 -6.25 4.80 4.24
CA TYR A 105 -6.69 3.60 4.93
C TYR A 105 -7.69 2.83 4.09
N TRP A 106 -7.58 1.51 4.10
CA TRP A 106 -8.62 0.66 3.56
C TRP A 106 -9.81 0.61 4.54
N TYR A 107 -11.00 0.86 4.03
CA TYR A 107 -12.23 0.77 4.79
C TYR A 107 -13.37 0.22 3.94
N ASN A 108 -13.81 -1.00 4.26
CA ASN A 108 -14.98 -1.65 3.66
C ASN A 108 -15.01 -1.70 2.12
N GLY A 109 -13.85 -1.86 1.48
CA GLY A 109 -13.71 -1.94 0.03
C GLY A 109 -13.20 -0.65 -0.62
N MET A 110 -13.10 0.45 0.13
CA MET A 110 -12.60 1.74 -0.35
C MET A 110 -11.25 2.07 0.24
N LEU A 111 -10.46 2.85 -0.47
CA LEU A 111 -9.27 3.52 0.05
C LEU A 111 -9.63 4.97 0.33
N VAL A 112 -9.57 5.38 1.58
CA VAL A 112 -9.94 6.71 2.04
C VAL A 112 -8.68 7.47 2.40
N SER A 113 -8.37 8.54 1.66
CA SER A 113 -7.16 9.34 1.84
C SER A 113 -7.48 10.75 2.28
N SER A 114 -6.75 11.22 3.28
CA SER A 114 -6.67 12.61 3.67
C SER A 114 -5.53 13.29 2.89
N GLU A 115 -5.86 14.27 2.06
CA GLU A 115 -4.90 15.02 1.24
C GLU A 115 -4.76 16.44 1.78
N ILE A 116 -3.51 16.87 2.06
CA ILE A 116 -3.22 18.11 2.80
C ILE A 116 -3.77 19.35 2.09
N ALA A 117 -3.59 19.44 0.76
CA ALA A 117 -3.92 20.63 0.00
C ALA A 117 -5.32 20.55 -0.66
N ARG A 118 -5.86 19.35 -0.86
CA ARG A 118 -7.06 19.11 -1.69
C ARG A 118 -8.23 18.47 -0.94
N GLY A 119 -8.03 18.04 0.34
CA GLY A 119 -9.08 17.54 1.22
C GLY A 119 -9.16 16.02 1.30
N LEU A 120 -10.24 15.42 0.78
CA LEU A 120 -10.51 13.98 0.89
C LEU A 120 -10.56 13.34 -0.50
N ASP A 121 -9.84 12.24 -0.64
CA ASP A 121 -9.90 11.38 -1.81
C ASP A 121 -10.45 10.00 -1.43
N ILE A 122 -11.26 9.43 -2.29
CA ILE A 122 -11.78 8.07 -2.16
C ILE A 122 -11.46 7.31 -3.45
N PHE A 123 -10.81 6.14 -3.31
CA PHE A 123 -10.42 5.29 -4.42
C PHE A 123 -11.00 3.89 -4.27
N GLU A 124 -11.17 3.23 -5.39
CA GLU A 124 -11.45 1.79 -5.50
C GLU A 124 -10.26 1.08 -6.12
N LEU A 125 -9.98 -0.13 -5.65
CA LEU A 125 -9.04 -1.02 -6.32
C LEU A 125 -9.66 -1.56 -7.60
N THR A 126 -8.87 -1.59 -8.66
CA THR A 126 -9.21 -2.25 -9.91
C THR A 126 -8.31 -3.46 -10.15
N PRO A 127 -8.80 -4.54 -10.76
CA PRO A 127 -7.98 -5.71 -11.02
C PRO A 127 -6.84 -5.40 -12.00
N SER A 128 -5.74 -6.12 -11.82
CA SER A 128 -4.54 -6.06 -12.66
C SER A 128 -3.88 -7.44 -12.71
N GLU A 129 -2.73 -7.56 -13.39
CA GLU A 129 -1.92 -8.78 -13.34
C GLU A 129 -1.45 -9.12 -11.92
N ALA A 130 -1.29 -8.10 -11.07
CA ALA A 130 -0.81 -8.27 -9.69
C ALA A 130 -1.90 -8.59 -8.67
N ILE A 131 -3.16 -8.25 -8.96
CA ILE A 131 -4.31 -8.45 -8.06
C ILE A 131 -5.56 -8.78 -8.88
N SER A 132 -6.22 -9.87 -8.56
CA SER A 132 -7.43 -10.30 -9.28
C SER A 132 -8.69 -9.66 -8.70
N GLN A 133 -9.78 -9.68 -9.49
CA GLN A 133 -11.10 -9.26 -9.01
C GLN A 133 -11.56 -10.13 -7.82
N ASN A 134 -11.29 -11.45 -7.86
CA ASN A 134 -11.67 -12.34 -6.76
C ASN A 134 -10.92 -12.01 -5.46
N GLU A 135 -9.66 -11.56 -5.53
CA GLU A 135 -8.91 -11.07 -4.38
C GLU A 135 -9.52 -9.78 -3.81
N ILE A 136 -9.91 -8.85 -4.69
CA ILE A 136 -10.59 -7.59 -4.29
C ILE A 136 -11.96 -7.90 -3.67
N ASP A 137 -12.73 -8.79 -4.26
CA ASP A 137 -14.03 -9.22 -3.74
C ASP A 137 -13.89 -9.91 -2.37
N ALA A 138 -12.86 -10.75 -2.21
CA ALA A 138 -12.57 -11.40 -0.93
C ALA A 138 -12.20 -10.37 0.16
N ALA A 139 -11.37 -9.38 -0.17
CA ALA A 139 -11.08 -8.26 0.72
C ALA A 139 -12.36 -7.52 1.12
N GLY A 140 -13.26 -7.29 0.15
CA GLY A 140 -14.54 -6.63 0.35
C GLY A 140 -15.50 -7.35 1.31
N THR A 141 -15.24 -8.62 1.64
CA THR A 141 -16.05 -9.37 2.64
C THR A 141 -15.69 -9.02 4.09
N VAL A 142 -14.49 -8.50 4.33
CA VAL A 142 -14.07 -8.00 5.64
C VAL A 142 -14.75 -6.66 5.88
N LYS A 143 -15.48 -6.52 6.98
CA LYS A 143 -16.24 -5.30 7.30
C LYS A 143 -15.92 -4.81 8.70
N PHE A 144 -15.74 -3.51 8.80
CA PHE A 144 -15.58 -2.81 10.06
C PHE A 144 -16.76 -1.87 10.30
N GLU A 145 -17.35 -1.87 11.48
CA GLU A 145 -18.30 -0.84 11.89
C GLU A 145 -17.58 0.48 12.16
N GLN A 146 -16.42 0.38 12.79
CA GLN A 146 -15.50 1.49 13.05
C GLN A 146 -14.07 1.04 12.75
N LEU A 147 -13.29 1.91 12.12
CA LEU A 147 -11.86 1.70 11.91
C LEU A 147 -11.07 2.56 12.90
N ASN A 148 -10.29 1.90 13.76
CA ASN A 148 -9.18 2.52 14.47
C ASN A 148 -7.88 2.02 13.82
N SER A 149 -7.24 2.87 13.05
CA SER A 149 -6.02 2.51 12.32
C SER A 149 -4.84 2.11 13.24
N GLN A 150 -4.88 2.48 14.52
CA GLN A 150 -3.89 2.09 15.51
C GLN A 150 -4.27 0.81 16.27
N GLY A 151 -5.51 0.36 16.15
CA GLY A 151 -6.02 -0.81 16.84
C GLY A 151 -5.49 -2.13 16.27
N GLN A 152 -5.01 -2.15 15.04
CA GLN A 152 -4.48 -3.31 14.34
C GLN A 152 -5.36 -4.56 14.53
N PRO A 153 -6.66 -4.51 14.15
CA PRO A 153 -7.56 -5.64 14.35
C PRO A 153 -7.07 -6.85 13.56
N GLN A 154 -7.25 -8.03 14.14
CA GLN A 154 -7.01 -9.26 13.39
C GLN A 154 -8.01 -9.35 12.23
N LEU A 155 -7.50 -9.51 11.01
CA LEU A 155 -8.33 -9.66 9.83
C LEU A 155 -8.86 -11.10 9.75
N VAL A 156 -10.18 -11.24 9.62
CA VAL A 156 -10.86 -12.53 9.48
C VAL A 156 -11.82 -12.47 8.29
N TRP A 157 -11.64 -13.40 7.37
CA TRP A 157 -12.51 -13.50 6.19
C TRP A 157 -13.65 -14.47 6.46
N PRO A 158 -14.92 -14.06 6.25
CA PRO A 158 -16.03 -15.00 6.28
C PRO A 158 -15.91 -16.02 5.13
N TYR A 159 -16.41 -17.22 5.35
CA TYR A 159 -16.48 -18.24 4.31
C TYR A 159 -17.31 -17.72 3.12
N SER A 160 -16.70 -17.68 1.94
CA SER A 160 -17.32 -17.18 0.72
C SER A 160 -16.70 -17.81 -0.53
N PHE A 161 -17.42 -17.77 -1.66
CA PHE A 161 -16.85 -18.19 -2.93
C PHE A 161 -15.73 -17.28 -3.41
N SER A 162 -15.80 -15.96 -3.11
CA SER A 162 -14.72 -15.02 -3.45
C SER A 162 -13.43 -15.38 -2.70
N LEU A 163 -13.51 -15.78 -1.43
CA LEU A 163 -12.36 -16.26 -0.68
C LEU A 163 -11.69 -17.47 -1.34
N ALA A 164 -12.49 -18.47 -1.72
CA ALA A 164 -11.95 -19.66 -2.38
C ALA A 164 -11.34 -19.34 -3.76
N ARG A 165 -12.00 -18.49 -4.54
CA ARG A 165 -11.52 -18.07 -5.86
C ARG A 165 -10.25 -17.23 -5.76
N ALA A 166 -10.13 -16.37 -4.75
CA ALA A 166 -8.92 -15.59 -4.52
C ALA A 166 -7.69 -16.50 -4.35
N TYR A 167 -7.80 -17.57 -3.56
CA TYR A 167 -6.71 -18.53 -3.42
C TYR A 167 -6.42 -19.32 -4.71
N ILE A 168 -7.44 -19.64 -5.52
CA ILE A 168 -7.25 -20.29 -6.82
C ILE A 168 -6.46 -19.34 -7.75
N ASP A 169 -6.87 -18.08 -7.86
CA ASP A 169 -6.18 -17.09 -8.69
C ASP A 169 -4.70 -16.92 -8.27
N GLN A 170 -4.42 -16.96 -6.97
CA GLN A 170 -3.05 -16.89 -6.45
C GLN A 170 -2.23 -18.13 -6.83
N LEU A 171 -2.82 -19.31 -6.74
CA LEU A 171 -2.16 -20.56 -7.14
C LEU A 171 -1.88 -20.59 -8.65
N GLU A 172 -2.83 -20.13 -9.48
CA GLU A 172 -2.63 -20.00 -10.92
C GLU A 172 -1.52 -18.98 -11.26
N ARG A 173 -1.56 -17.80 -10.63
CA ARG A 173 -0.53 -16.75 -10.81
C ARG A 173 0.87 -17.24 -10.43
N SER A 174 0.99 -18.05 -9.38
CA SER A 174 2.26 -18.64 -8.92
C SER A 174 2.69 -19.88 -9.71
N ASN A 175 1.90 -20.34 -10.70
CA ASN A 175 2.08 -21.61 -11.41
C ASN A 175 2.14 -22.84 -10.49
N ALA A 176 1.49 -22.77 -9.35
CA ALA A 176 1.42 -23.89 -8.39
C ALA A 176 0.37 -24.95 -8.76
N VAL A 177 -0.57 -24.61 -9.66
CA VAL A 177 -1.51 -25.54 -10.27
C VAL A 177 -1.42 -25.43 -11.79
N PRO A 178 -1.63 -26.55 -12.54
CA PRO A 178 -1.75 -26.50 -14.00
C PRO A 178 -2.98 -25.66 -14.38
N SER A 179 -2.83 -24.83 -15.40
CA SER A 179 -3.92 -24.07 -16.03
C SER A 179 -4.92 -24.99 -16.74
#